data_af5c38e6f52937171c751a2e264e1b4b
#
_entry.id   af5c38e6f52937171c751a2e264e1b4b
#
_cell.length_a   1.000
_cell.length_b   1.000
_cell.length_c   1.000
_cell.angle_alpha   90.00
_cell.angle_beta   90.00
_cell.angle_gamma   90.00
#
_symmetry.space_group_name_H-M   'P 1'
#
loop_
_entity.id
_entity.type
_entity.pdbx_description
1 polymer ?
#
loop_
_entity_poly.entity_id
_entity_poly.type
_entity_poly.pdbx_seq_one_letter_code
_entity_poly.pdbx_strand_id
1 'polypeptide(L)'
;MISRLRSFWPVLTLLASGALLAGAHAFERFGGLAPCPLCLMQRDWHWGVVGASVLALILQRTPFNRPRLIAIALGLILLGSFARAAFHVGVEQGIFDYVCAAADVDLNDIAFDVNAPLEVPSCDNPAWTLLGISMAGYNALISLALALASFALALWPERKS
;
A
#
# COMPACT_ATOMS: atom_id res chain seq x y z
N MET A 1 9.03 27.34 -3.50
CA MET A 1 8.26 26.32 -4.22
C MET A 1 8.36 24.95 -3.53
N ILE A 2 9.52 24.45 -3.22
CA ILE A 2 9.74 23.12 -2.58
C ILE A 2 9.17 23.00 -1.18
N SER A 3 9.27 24.03 -0.35
CA SER A 3 8.66 24.03 1.00
C SER A 3 7.15 23.82 0.95
N ARG A 4 6.46 24.45 0.00
CA ARG A 4 5.03 24.23 -0.22
C ARG A 4 4.75 22.79 -0.66
N LEU A 5 5.56 22.23 -1.57
CA LEU A 5 5.38 20.87 -2.05
C LEU A 5 5.56 19.85 -0.90
N ARG A 6 6.54 20.05 -0.01
CA ARG A 6 6.69 19.22 1.21
C ARG A 6 5.50 19.33 2.13
N SER A 7 4.89 20.51 2.28
CA SER A 7 3.70 20.67 3.12
C SER A 7 2.47 19.99 2.53
N PHE A 8 2.36 19.91 1.20
CA PHE A 8 1.28 19.18 0.53
C PHE A 8 1.52 17.69 0.41
N TRP A 9 2.75 17.23 0.62
CA TRP A 9 3.12 15.82 0.39
C TRP A 9 2.30 14.83 1.23
N PRO A 10 2.04 15.04 2.54
CA PRO A 10 1.17 14.15 3.31
C PRO A 10 -0.27 14.07 2.79
N VAL A 11 -0.80 15.16 2.23
CA VAL A 11 -2.14 15.12 1.60
C VAL A 11 -2.11 14.22 0.36
N LEU A 12 -1.09 14.35 -0.47
CA LEU A 12 -0.97 13.57 -1.69
C LEU A 12 -0.80 12.07 -1.40
N THR A 13 0.06 11.71 -0.44
CA THR A 13 0.25 10.30 -0.03
C THR A 13 -0.99 9.72 0.65
N LEU A 14 -1.71 10.52 1.43
CA LEU A 14 -3.00 10.15 2.02
C LEU A 14 -4.03 9.80 0.95
N LEU A 15 -4.19 10.69 -0.04
CA LEU A 15 -5.16 10.49 -1.12
C LEU A 15 -4.77 9.31 -2.01
N ALA A 16 -3.49 9.16 -2.35
CA ALA A 16 -3.02 8.05 -3.17
C ALA A 16 -3.24 6.70 -2.47
N SER A 17 -2.81 6.56 -1.20
CA SER A 17 -3.00 5.32 -0.45
C SER A 17 -4.48 5.06 -0.13
N GLY A 18 -5.25 6.11 0.17
CA GLY A 18 -6.69 6.00 0.36
C GLY A 18 -7.41 5.53 -0.89
N ALA A 19 -7.02 6.02 -2.08
CA ALA A 19 -7.58 5.58 -3.35
C ALA A 19 -7.24 4.12 -3.66
N LEU A 20 -6.00 3.68 -3.38
CA LEU A 20 -5.61 2.27 -3.55
C LEU A 20 -6.40 1.35 -2.61
N LEU A 21 -6.58 1.72 -1.35
CA LEU A 21 -7.40 0.99 -0.40
C LEU A 21 -8.87 0.94 -0.82
N ALA A 22 -9.43 2.09 -1.22
CA ALA A 22 -10.82 2.17 -1.70
C ALA A 22 -11.03 1.30 -2.95
N GLY A 23 -10.09 1.33 -3.90
CA GLY A 23 -10.09 0.46 -5.07
C GLY A 23 -10.05 -1.02 -4.70
N ALA A 24 -9.14 -1.42 -3.81
CA ALA A 24 -9.02 -2.79 -3.35
C ALA A 24 -10.31 -3.30 -2.67
N HIS A 25 -10.94 -2.47 -1.81
CA HIS A 25 -12.23 -2.81 -1.20
C HIS A 25 -13.39 -2.81 -2.21
N ALA A 26 -13.35 -1.94 -3.22
CA ALA A 26 -14.35 -1.94 -4.28
C ALA A 26 -14.29 -3.22 -5.12
N PHE A 27 -13.12 -3.69 -5.49
CA PHE A 27 -12.93 -4.97 -6.18
C PHE A 27 -13.43 -6.16 -5.35
N GLU A 28 -13.17 -6.15 -4.05
CA GLU A 28 -13.67 -7.18 -3.14
C GLU A 28 -15.19 -7.15 -3.01
N ARG A 29 -15.78 -5.98 -2.72
CA ARG A 29 -17.22 -5.84 -2.44
C ARG A 29 -18.11 -5.93 -3.67
N PHE A 30 -17.67 -5.34 -4.78
CA PHE A 30 -18.46 -5.22 -6.00
C PHE A 30 -17.97 -6.15 -7.11
N GLY A 31 -16.69 -6.50 -7.11
CA GLY A 31 -16.10 -7.43 -8.09
C GLY A 31 -16.10 -8.88 -7.64
N GLY A 32 -16.45 -9.17 -6.38
CA GLY A 32 -16.42 -10.54 -5.84
C GLY A 32 -15.00 -11.14 -5.77
N LEU A 33 -13.95 -10.29 -5.84
CA LEU A 33 -12.57 -10.75 -5.83
C LEU A 33 -12.06 -10.83 -4.39
N ALA A 34 -12.07 -12.04 -3.81
CA ALA A 34 -11.54 -12.27 -2.47
C ALA A 34 -10.05 -11.97 -2.41
N PRO A 35 -9.57 -11.23 -1.40
CA PRO A 35 -8.16 -10.90 -1.27
C PRO A 35 -7.34 -12.11 -0.81
N CYS A 36 -6.20 -12.35 -1.44
CA CYS A 36 -5.23 -13.34 -0.96
C CYS A 36 -4.47 -12.81 0.29
N PRO A 37 -3.79 -13.66 1.07
CA PRO A 37 -3.03 -13.22 2.24
C PRO A 37 -1.96 -12.16 1.92
N LEU A 38 -1.25 -12.28 0.81
CA LEU A 38 -0.27 -11.26 0.39
C LEU A 38 -0.95 -9.93 0.01
N CYS A 39 -2.17 -9.98 -0.53
CA CYS A 39 -2.98 -8.79 -0.82
C CYS A 39 -3.35 -8.03 0.46
N LEU A 40 -3.74 -8.77 1.52
CA LEU A 40 -4.07 -8.18 2.82
C LEU A 40 -2.84 -7.50 3.43
N MET A 41 -1.68 -8.16 3.43
CA MET A 41 -0.43 -7.56 3.92
C MET A 41 -0.03 -6.28 3.16
N GLN A 42 -0.35 -6.17 1.86
CA GLN A 42 -0.13 -4.94 1.11
C GLN A 42 -1.08 -3.82 1.56
N ARG A 43 -2.35 -4.13 1.89
CA ARG A 43 -3.30 -3.16 2.44
C ARG A 43 -2.82 -2.59 3.78
N ASP A 44 -2.20 -3.42 4.65
CA ASP A 44 -1.67 -2.96 5.94
C ASP A 44 -0.61 -1.87 5.77
N TRP A 45 0.28 -1.99 4.78
CA TRP A 45 1.24 -0.95 4.48
C TRP A 45 0.57 0.37 4.06
N HIS A 46 -0.49 0.31 3.26
CA HIS A 46 -1.24 1.52 2.87
C HIS A 46 -2.03 2.12 4.03
N TRP A 47 -2.58 1.31 4.94
CA TRP A 47 -3.13 1.81 6.21
C TRP A 47 -2.07 2.50 7.04
N GLY A 48 -0.84 1.99 7.07
CA GLY A 48 0.31 2.63 7.69
C GLY A 48 0.62 3.99 7.07
N VAL A 49 0.60 4.11 5.72
CA VAL A 49 0.78 5.40 5.02
C VAL A 49 -0.33 6.38 5.36
N VAL A 50 -1.59 5.94 5.38
CA VAL A 50 -2.76 6.76 5.75
C VAL A 50 -2.58 7.31 7.16
N GLY A 51 -2.29 6.45 8.14
CA GLY A 51 -2.08 6.85 9.54
C GLY A 51 -0.90 7.82 9.70
N ALA A 52 0.23 7.53 9.05
CA ALA A 52 1.41 8.39 9.08
C ALA A 52 1.14 9.75 8.40
N SER A 53 0.37 9.77 7.32
CA SER A 53 0.00 11.02 6.63
C SER A 53 -0.93 11.88 7.47
N VAL A 54 -1.92 11.29 8.15
CA VAL A 54 -2.79 12.01 9.09
C VAL A 54 -1.98 12.58 10.25
N LEU A 55 -1.09 11.78 10.85
CA LEU A 55 -0.19 12.25 11.90
C LEU A 55 0.69 13.40 11.40
N ALA A 56 1.23 13.30 10.20
CA ALA A 56 2.04 14.35 9.59
C ALA A 56 1.25 15.67 9.44
N LEU A 57 -0.01 15.60 9.01
CA LEU A 57 -0.89 16.79 8.90
C LEU A 57 -1.17 17.45 10.26
N ILE A 58 -1.31 16.64 11.32
CA ILE A 58 -1.44 17.16 12.69
C ILE A 58 -0.13 17.83 13.12
N LEU A 59 1.01 17.16 12.94
CA LEU A 59 2.33 17.68 13.31
C LEU A 59 2.68 18.99 12.57
N GLN A 60 2.20 19.18 11.35
CA GLN A 60 2.40 20.45 10.62
C GLN A 60 1.82 21.67 11.32
N ARG A 61 0.84 21.49 12.22
CA ARG A 61 0.22 22.56 13.03
C ARG A 61 0.91 22.80 14.37
N THR A 62 2.00 22.10 14.64
CA THR A 62 2.74 22.14 15.89
C THR A 62 4.17 22.63 15.69
N PRO A 63 4.92 22.99 16.74
CA PRO A 63 6.33 23.33 16.64
C PRO A 63 7.23 22.15 16.22
N PHE A 64 6.69 20.93 16.24
CA PHE A 64 7.41 19.71 15.82
C PHE A 64 7.36 19.46 14.31
N ASN A 65 6.87 20.43 13.52
CA ASN A 65 6.85 20.33 12.07
C ASN A 65 8.26 20.19 11.49
N ARG A 66 8.59 19.00 11.00
CA ARG A 66 9.86 18.66 10.36
C ARG A 66 9.58 18.05 8.97
N PRO A 67 9.26 18.87 7.95
CA PRO A 67 8.75 18.37 6.68
C PRO A 67 9.71 17.42 5.94
N ARG A 68 11.03 17.56 6.14
CA ARG A 68 12.01 16.61 5.61
C ARG A 68 11.90 15.24 6.27
N LEU A 69 11.81 15.19 7.59
CA LEU A 69 11.68 13.92 8.33
C LEU A 69 10.36 13.24 8.03
N ILE A 70 9.28 14.01 7.88
CA ILE A 70 7.97 13.51 7.46
C ILE A 70 8.08 12.86 6.07
N ALA A 71 8.72 13.52 5.11
CA ALA A 71 8.91 12.95 3.77
C ALA A 71 9.76 11.67 3.80
N ILE A 72 10.82 11.62 4.61
CA ILE A 72 11.63 10.41 4.79
C ILE A 72 10.79 9.28 5.40
N ALA A 73 10.04 9.55 6.46
CA ALA A 73 9.21 8.55 7.13
C ALA A 73 8.16 7.95 6.18
N LEU A 74 7.43 8.81 5.44
CA LEU A 74 6.47 8.37 4.43
C LEU A 74 7.15 7.57 3.32
N GLY A 75 8.34 8.00 2.88
CA GLY A 75 9.15 7.29 1.87
C GLY A 75 9.56 5.90 2.33
N LEU A 76 9.94 5.72 3.59
CA LEU A 76 10.31 4.41 4.15
C LEU A 76 9.11 3.45 4.23
N ILE A 77 7.93 3.94 4.64
CA ILE A 77 6.73 3.12 4.69
C ILE A 77 6.32 2.70 3.27
N LEU A 78 6.35 3.63 2.31
CA LEU A 78 6.06 3.35 0.90
C LEU A 78 7.08 2.39 0.27
N LEU A 79 8.35 2.47 0.66
CA LEU A 79 9.37 1.50 0.23
C LEU A 79 9.09 0.09 0.78
N GLY A 80 8.61 -0.02 2.02
CA GLY A 80 8.13 -1.28 2.59
C GLY A 80 6.93 -1.84 1.82
N SER A 81 5.97 -0.98 1.45
CA SER A 81 4.84 -1.34 0.59
C SER A 81 5.32 -1.86 -0.78
N PHE A 82 6.26 -1.13 -1.40
CA PHE A 82 6.88 -1.57 -2.66
C PHE A 82 7.55 -2.93 -2.52
N ALA A 83 8.38 -3.15 -1.50
CA ALA A 83 9.09 -4.41 -1.29
C ALA A 83 8.11 -5.58 -1.15
N ARG A 84 7.00 -5.38 -0.41
CA ARG A 84 5.96 -6.39 -0.24
C ARG A 84 5.22 -6.68 -1.55
N ALA A 85 4.88 -5.63 -2.30
CA ALA A 85 4.21 -5.77 -3.59
C ALA A 85 5.11 -6.42 -4.64
N ALA A 86 6.40 -6.06 -4.69
CA ALA A 86 7.39 -6.68 -5.58
C ALA A 86 7.61 -8.16 -5.25
N PHE A 87 7.65 -8.52 -3.96
CA PHE A 87 7.68 -9.92 -3.54
C PHE A 87 6.44 -10.68 -4.06
N HIS A 88 5.24 -10.10 -3.93
CA HIS A 88 4.02 -10.72 -4.44
C HIS A 88 4.05 -10.92 -5.97
N VAL A 89 4.51 -9.92 -6.72
CA VAL A 89 4.74 -10.08 -8.16
C VAL A 89 5.73 -11.21 -8.45
N GLY A 90 6.78 -11.37 -7.65
CA GLY A 90 7.72 -12.49 -7.77
C GLY A 90 7.06 -13.85 -7.55
N VAL A 91 6.09 -13.94 -6.63
CA VAL A 91 5.27 -15.15 -6.42
C VAL A 91 4.35 -15.40 -7.64
N GLU A 92 3.67 -14.37 -8.15
CA GLU A 92 2.83 -14.46 -9.36
C GLU A 92 3.63 -14.92 -10.60
N GLN A 93 4.92 -14.58 -10.67
CA GLN A 93 5.82 -14.98 -11.76
C GLN A 93 6.55 -16.31 -11.51
N GLY A 94 6.28 -17.00 -10.40
CA GLY A 94 6.94 -18.26 -10.05
C GLY A 94 8.43 -18.10 -9.71
N ILE A 95 8.90 -16.88 -9.37
CA ILE A 95 10.28 -16.63 -8.93
C ILE A 95 10.48 -17.07 -7.49
N PHE A 96 9.44 -16.92 -6.66
CA PHE A 96 9.44 -17.31 -5.26
C PHE A 96 8.37 -18.37 -5.01
N ASP A 97 8.78 -19.49 -4.40
CA ASP A 97 7.85 -20.48 -3.89
C ASP A 97 7.23 -19.96 -2.60
N TYR A 98 5.95 -19.61 -2.64
CA TYR A 98 5.22 -19.14 -1.47
C TYR A 98 3.87 -19.86 -1.39
N VAL A 99 3.70 -20.64 -0.33
CA VAL A 99 2.40 -21.25 -0.04
C VAL A 99 1.53 -20.23 0.67
N CYS A 100 0.47 -19.77 0.01
CA CYS A 100 -0.57 -19.00 0.66
C CYS A 100 -1.32 -19.93 1.64
N ALA A 101 -0.84 -20.00 2.89
CA ALA A 101 -1.67 -20.53 3.95
C ALA A 101 -2.90 -19.64 4.10
N ALA A 102 -4.07 -20.23 4.31
CA ALA A 102 -5.25 -19.49 4.70
C ALA A 102 -4.85 -18.58 5.87
N ALA A 103 -5.01 -17.25 5.72
CA ALA A 103 -4.95 -16.39 6.89
C ALA A 103 -5.91 -16.99 7.91
N ASP A 104 -5.50 -17.03 9.20
CA ASP A 104 -6.33 -17.55 10.27
C ASP A 104 -7.72 -16.94 10.12
N VAL A 105 -8.62 -17.73 9.60
CA VAL A 105 -10.00 -17.35 9.39
C VAL A 105 -10.57 -17.27 10.78
N ASP A 106 -10.92 -16.06 11.24
CA ASP A 106 -11.56 -15.90 12.54
C ASP A 106 -12.90 -16.66 12.48
N LEU A 107 -12.91 -17.84 13.10
CA LEU A 107 -14.03 -18.77 13.06
C LEU A 107 -15.31 -18.19 13.67
N ASN A 108 -15.25 -17.00 14.28
CA ASN A 108 -16.38 -16.31 14.88
C ASN A 108 -17.17 -15.43 13.89
N ASP A 109 -16.61 -15.14 12.71
CA ASP A 109 -17.22 -14.20 11.75
C ASP A 109 -17.85 -14.91 10.52
N ILE A 110 -17.82 -16.27 10.52
CA ILE A 110 -18.36 -17.07 9.42
C ILE A 110 -19.68 -17.70 9.86
N ALA A 111 -20.75 -17.34 9.16
CA ALA A 111 -21.91 -18.22 9.06
C ALA A 111 -21.41 -19.49 8.34
N PHE A 112 -21.02 -20.49 9.10
CA PHE A 112 -20.46 -21.74 8.64
C PHE A 112 -21.49 -22.50 7.78
N ASP A 113 -21.38 -22.37 6.47
CA ASP A 113 -21.87 -23.44 5.60
C ASP A 113 -20.79 -24.53 5.55
N VAL A 114 -20.97 -25.56 6.36
CA VAL A 114 -20.03 -26.71 6.52
C VAL A 114 -19.77 -27.45 5.20
N ASN A 115 -20.55 -27.14 4.16
CA ASN A 115 -20.50 -27.77 2.84
C ASN A 115 -19.93 -26.85 1.74
N ALA A 116 -19.65 -25.58 2.02
CA ALA A 116 -18.99 -24.70 1.05
C ALA A 116 -17.49 -24.98 1.06
N PRO A 117 -16.84 -25.28 -0.09
CA PRO A 117 -15.40 -25.37 -0.15
C PRO A 117 -14.80 -24.00 0.22
N LEU A 118 -13.93 -23.98 1.23
CA LEU A 118 -13.09 -22.80 1.58
C LEU A 118 -12.11 -22.58 0.42
N GLU A 119 -12.52 -21.87 -0.61
CA GLU A 119 -11.63 -21.43 -1.65
C GLU A 119 -10.77 -20.25 -1.11
N VAL A 120 -9.62 -20.59 -0.57
CA VAL A 120 -8.60 -19.59 -0.25
C VAL A 120 -8.00 -19.12 -1.56
N PRO A 121 -8.07 -17.81 -1.90
CA PRO A 121 -7.50 -17.31 -3.15
C PRO A 121 -5.99 -17.57 -3.16
N SER A 122 -5.51 -18.16 -4.26
CA SER A 122 -4.10 -18.45 -4.42
C SER A 122 -3.30 -17.15 -4.62
N CYS A 123 -2.04 -17.10 -4.18
CA CYS A 123 -1.20 -15.93 -4.32
C CYS A 123 -0.39 -15.92 -5.62
N ASP A 124 -0.31 -17.04 -6.31
CA ASP A 124 0.45 -17.24 -7.54
C ASP A 124 -0.38 -16.94 -8.80
N ASN A 125 -1.70 -16.86 -8.66
CA ASN A 125 -2.60 -16.55 -9.77
C ASN A 125 -3.30 -15.21 -9.52
N PRO A 126 -2.97 -14.15 -10.30
CA PRO A 126 -3.57 -12.84 -10.11
C PRO A 126 -5.07 -12.86 -10.42
N ALA A 127 -5.90 -12.47 -9.43
CA ALA A 127 -7.35 -12.42 -9.58
C ALA A 127 -7.82 -11.39 -10.63
N TRP A 128 -6.98 -10.42 -10.97
CA TRP A 128 -7.26 -9.38 -11.94
C TRP A 128 -5.97 -8.81 -12.54
N THR A 129 -6.02 -8.55 -13.84
CA THR A 129 -4.93 -7.91 -14.58
C THR A 129 -5.47 -6.84 -15.52
N LEU A 130 -4.73 -5.76 -15.71
CA LEU A 130 -4.99 -4.75 -16.73
C LEU A 130 -3.70 -4.49 -17.50
N LEU A 131 -3.75 -4.51 -18.81
CA LEU A 131 -2.57 -4.36 -19.71
C LEU A 131 -1.41 -5.32 -19.35
N GLY A 132 -1.74 -6.51 -18.85
CA GLY A 132 -0.75 -7.51 -18.44
C GLY A 132 -0.10 -7.28 -17.08
N ILE A 133 -0.52 -6.26 -16.34
CA ILE A 133 -0.02 -5.93 -15.00
C ILE A 133 -1.08 -6.34 -13.96
N SER A 134 -0.67 -7.09 -12.94
CA SER A 134 -1.54 -7.48 -11.82
C SER A 134 -1.81 -6.31 -10.86
N MET A 135 -2.78 -6.48 -9.95
CA MET A 135 -2.99 -5.52 -8.85
C MET A 135 -1.73 -5.31 -8.01
N ALA A 136 -0.99 -6.39 -7.74
CA ALA A 136 0.28 -6.32 -7.02
C ALA A 136 1.33 -5.53 -7.82
N GLY A 137 1.37 -5.71 -9.14
CA GLY A 137 2.24 -4.96 -10.05
C GLY A 137 1.94 -3.45 -10.03
N TYR A 138 0.67 -3.05 -10.12
CA TYR A 138 0.28 -1.64 -10.01
C TYR A 138 0.64 -1.07 -8.64
N ASN A 139 0.40 -1.82 -7.57
CA ASN A 139 0.79 -1.39 -6.23
C ASN A 139 2.31 -1.19 -6.12
N ALA A 140 3.11 -2.11 -6.65
CA ALA A 140 4.57 -1.99 -6.68
C ALA A 140 5.02 -0.71 -7.41
N LEU A 141 4.49 -0.45 -8.60
CA LEU A 141 4.85 0.72 -9.39
C LEU A 141 4.48 2.04 -8.70
N ILE A 142 3.27 2.13 -8.16
CA ILE A 142 2.77 3.34 -7.49
C ILE A 142 3.55 3.58 -6.19
N SER A 143 3.74 2.54 -5.37
CA SER A 143 4.48 2.64 -4.11
C SER A 143 5.93 3.05 -4.34
N LEU A 144 6.60 2.49 -5.35
CA LEU A 144 7.96 2.87 -5.72
C LEU A 144 8.03 4.33 -6.17
N ALA A 145 7.13 4.76 -7.06
CA ALA A 145 7.10 6.15 -7.54
C ALA A 145 6.90 7.14 -6.39
N LEU A 146 5.97 6.85 -5.48
CA LEU A 146 5.72 7.69 -4.31
C LEU A 146 6.90 7.65 -3.32
N ALA A 147 7.56 6.51 -3.12
CA ALA A 147 8.74 6.41 -2.27
C ALA A 147 9.90 7.25 -2.82
N LEU A 148 10.21 7.11 -4.11
CA LEU A 148 11.26 7.90 -4.78
C LEU A 148 10.96 9.39 -4.73
N ALA A 149 9.71 9.79 -4.98
CA ALA A 149 9.29 11.17 -4.86
C ALA A 149 9.43 11.70 -3.42
N SER A 150 9.11 10.89 -2.41
CA SER A 150 9.29 11.23 -0.99
C SER A 150 10.76 11.52 -0.67
N PHE A 151 11.67 10.65 -1.10
CA PHE A 151 13.11 10.84 -0.88
C PHE A 151 13.65 12.02 -1.69
N ALA A 152 13.22 12.19 -2.95
CA ALA A 152 13.60 13.34 -3.76
C ALA A 152 13.19 14.65 -3.08
N LEU A 153 11.96 14.74 -2.56
CA LEU A 153 11.50 15.91 -1.81
C LEU A 153 12.30 16.13 -0.52
N ALA A 154 12.65 15.06 0.21
CA ALA A 154 13.42 15.17 1.44
C ALA A 154 14.84 15.68 1.20
N LEU A 155 15.50 15.19 0.15
CA LEU A 155 16.89 15.50 -0.17
C LEU A 155 17.08 16.81 -0.93
N TRP A 156 16.04 17.34 -1.55
CA TRP A 156 16.15 18.56 -2.34
C TRP A 156 16.61 19.75 -1.49
N PRO A 157 17.67 20.47 -1.90
CA PRO A 157 18.17 21.62 -1.14
C PRO A 157 17.16 22.78 -1.14
N GLU A 158 17.01 23.44 0.00
CA GLU A 158 16.29 24.72 0.06
C GLU A 158 17.24 25.81 -0.41
N ARG A 159 16.88 26.49 -1.50
CA ARG A 159 17.56 27.73 -1.87
C ARG A 159 17.32 28.74 -0.75
N LYS A 160 18.38 29.13 -0.07
CA LYS A 160 18.33 30.29 0.81
C LYS A 160 18.11 31.53 -0.09
N SER A 161 16.93 32.12 0.02
CA SER A 161 16.67 33.47 -0.53
C SER A 161 17.22 34.50 0.42
#